data_0821a215f343c8ef5f61c3cf1913c9a5
#
_entry.id   0821a215f343c8ef5f61c3cf1913c9a5
#
_cell.length_a   1.000
_cell.length_b   1.000
_cell.length_c   1.000
_cell.angle_alpha   90.00
_cell.angle_beta   90.00
_cell.angle_gamma   90.00
#
_symmetry.space_group_name_H-M   'P 1'
#
loop_
_entity.id
_entity.type
_entity.pdbx_description
1 polymer ?
#
loop_
_entity_poly.entity_id
_entity_poly.type
_entity_poly.pdbx_seq_one_letter_code
_entity_poly.pdbx_strand_id
1 'polypeptide(L)'
;MTDRWSPPRITVVTGASGWLGRALVHRLMADPARPALRLLAHTTAEAESLRNLGPVDVVIGDIAKADTSARLLNDMSEDCDVIHTAGIIHPKTVRQFSEINTDGTRHLAEAALDRGIRRMVHVSSNSPFGNNPKPSDTFRAIEPYHPYLGYGRSKMLAELAVLECVEQGLDATIVRPPWFYGPFQPPRQTTFFRMVRAGRFPVVGDGLQRRSMVYVDNLVDGVLAAELTPGARGKGYWIADRRAYTINEIVETVGRALTDEGFPVEPPSTRLPDIAGRVAELADRALQRMGVYQQQLHVLGEMNKTIACDISVSQAELGYEPSIELYEGMRRSIRWCVEQGLEL
;
A
#
# COMPACT_ATOMS: atom_id res chain seq x y z
N MET A 1 22.87 -3.88 -15.66
CA MET A 1 21.97 -4.93 -15.14
C MET A 1 22.15 -4.94 -13.64
N THR A 2 21.14 -4.66 -12.87
CA THR A 2 21.17 -4.83 -11.41
C THR A 2 21.31 -6.33 -11.14
N ASP A 3 22.30 -6.70 -10.32
CA ASP A 3 22.45 -8.07 -9.85
C ASP A 3 21.17 -8.46 -9.07
N ARG A 4 20.55 -9.59 -9.39
CA ARG A 4 19.31 -10.06 -8.76
C ARG A 4 19.48 -11.47 -8.23
N TRP A 5 18.94 -11.72 -7.05
CA TRP A 5 18.83 -13.08 -6.54
C TRP A 5 17.81 -13.90 -7.33
N SER A 6 17.98 -15.20 -7.31
CA SER A 6 16.92 -16.12 -7.72
C SER A 6 15.76 -16.05 -6.72
N PRO A 7 14.51 -16.32 -7.15
CA PRO A 7 13.37 -16.45 -6.23
C PRO A 7 13.69 -17.45 -5.09
N PRO A 8 13.08 -17.24 -3.89
CA PRO A 8 13.24 -18.16 -2.77
C PRO A 8 12.52 -19.48 -3.05
N ARG A 9 12.78 -20.52 -2.25
CA ARG A 9 12.01 -21.75 -2.28
C ARG A 9 10.58 -21.54 -1.78
N ILE A 10 10.42 -20.70 -0.78
CA ILE A 10 9.13 -20.37 -0.16
C ILE A 10 9.00 -18.86 -0.02
N THR A 11 7.83 -18.30 -0.36
CA THR A 11 7.46 -16.93 0.00
C THR A 11 6.31 -16.94 0.99
N VAL A 12 6.51 -16.35 2.14
CA VAL A 12 5.48 -16.10 3.15
C VAL A 12 4.85 -14.74 2.89
N VAL A 13 3.51 -14.69 2.75
CA VAL A 13 2.77 -13.43 2.54
C VAL A 13 1.78 -13.19 3.67
N THR A 14 1.92 -12.07 4.36
CA THR A 14 0.89 -11.59 5.29
C THR A 14 0.01 -10.56 4.61
N GLY A 15 -1.25 -10.44 5.06
CA GLY A 15 -2.22 -9.57 4.37
C GLY A 15 -2.64 -10.10 2.99
N ALA A 16 -2.48 -11.41 2.75
CA ALA A 16 -2.76 -12.09 1.49
C ALA A 16 -4.21 -11.92 1.00
N SER A 17 -5.18 -11.77 1.90
CA SER A 17 -6.60 -11.50 1.60
C SER A 17 -6.88 -10.02 1.30
N GLY A 18 -5.94 -9.12 1.58
CA GLY A 18 -6.05 -7.68 1.32
C GLY A 18 -5.84 -7.32 -0.15
N TRP A 19 -6.01 -6.05 -0.49
CA TRP A 19 -5.90 -5.55 -1.86
C TRP A 19 -4.56 -5.89 -2.52
N LEU A 20 -3.46 -5.34 -1.99
CA LEU A 20 -2.11 -5.62 -2.52
C LEU A 20 -1.73 -7.10 -2.38
N GLY A 21 -2.07 -7.73 -1.24
CA GLY A 21 -1.78 -9.13 -1.00
C GLY A 21 -2.40 -10.06 -2.03
N ARG A 22 -3.66 -9.82 -2.42
CA ARG A 22 -4.33 -10.57 -3.50
C ARG A 22 -3.62 -10.41 -4.84
N ALA A 23 -3.30 -9.18 -5.22
CA ALA A 23 -2.59 -8.92 -6.48
C ALA A 23 -1.22 -9.62 -6.49
N LEU A 24 -0.48 -9.55 -5.39
CA LEU A 24 0.80 -10.23 -5.21
C LEU A 24 0.66 -11.76 -5.31
N VAL A 25 -0.29 -12.36 -4.59
CA VAL A 25 -0.53 -13.81 -4.63
C VAL A 25 -0.90 -14.26 -6.04
N HIS A 26 -1.79 -13.55 -6.73
CA HIS A 26 -2.13 -13.84 -8.13
C HIS A 26 -0.91 -13.76 -9.05
N ARG A 27 -0.05 -12.76 -8.89
CA ARG A 27 1.18 -12.61 -9.69
C ARG A 27 2.14 -13.76 -9.43
N LEU A 28 2.40 -14.12 -8.17
CA LEU A 28 3.27 -15.23 -7.80
C LEU A 28 2.72 -16.58 -8.29
N MET A 29 1.42 -16.78 -8.28
CA MET A 29 0.79 -18.01 -8.77
C MET A 29 0.78 -18.11 -10.31
N ALA A 30 0.85 -17.01 -11.01
CA ALA A 30 0.90 -17.00 -12.48
C ALA A 30 2.30 -17.32 -13.03
N ASP A 31 3.35 -17.26 -12.20
CA ASP A 31 4.73 -17.57 -12.60
C ASP A 31 5.00 -19.07 -12.48
N PRO A 32 5.37 -19.78 -13.56
CA PRO A 32 5.71 -21.20 -13.50
C PRO A 32 6.93 -21.52 -12.61
N ALA A 33 7.84 -20.57 -12.45
CA ALA A 33 9.03 -20.68 -11.60
C ALA A 33 8.78 -20.17 -10.16
N ARG A 34 7.55 -19.93 -9.80
CA ARG A 34 7.18 -19.37 -8.51
C ARG A 34 7.62 -20.22 -7.32
N PRO A 35 7.93 -19.58 -6.19
CA PRO A 35 8.14 -20.27 -4.93
C PRO A 35 6.85 -20.91 -4.41
N ALA A 36 6.96 -21.88 -3.52
CA ALA A 36 5.83 -22.31 -2.71
C ALA A 36 5.32 -21.14 -1.86
N LEU A 37 4.00 -21.05 -1.65
CA LEU A 37 3.40 -19.94 -0.92
C LEU A 37 2.85 -20.40 0.43
N ARG A 38 3.23 -19.69 1.49
CA ARG A 38 2.58 -19.73 2.81
C ARG A 38 1.91 -18.39 3.07
N LEU A 39 0.60 -18.42 3.34
CA LEU A 39 -0.24 -17.23 3.45
C LEU A 39 -0.83 -17.09 4.85
N LEU A 40 -0.81 -15.89 5.42
CA LEU A 40 -1.51 -15.59 6.65
C LEU A 40 -2.93 -15.12 6.34
N ALA A 41 -3.91 -15.79 6.89
CA ALA A 41 -5.33 -15.42 6.92
C ALA A 41 -5.73 -14.99 8.34
N HIS A 42 -6.60 -13.99 8.46
CA HIS A 42 -7.10 -13.57 9.77
C HIS A 42 -8.29 -14.41 10.23
N THR A 43 -9.12 -14.90 9.30
CA THR A 43 -10.34 -15.67 9.57
C THR A 43 -10.36 -16.98 8.78
N THR A 44 -11.21 -17.91 9.22
CA THR A 44 -11.46 -19.16 8.48
C THR A 44 -11.99 -18.90 7.07
N ALA A 45 -12.90 -17.95 6.90
CA ALA A 45 -13.45 -17.59 5.60
C ALA A 45 -12.38 -17.06 4.64
N GLU A 46 -11.45 -16.22 5.13
CA GLU A 46 -10.28 -15.77 4.35
C GLU A 46 -9.39 -16.96 3.97
N ALA A 47 -9.13 -17.88 4.91
CA ALA A 47 -8.32 -19.05 4.65
C ALA A 47 -8.92 -19.95 3.57
N GLU A 48 -10.22 -20.18 3.59
CA GLU A 48 -10.95 -20.93 2.55
C GLU A 48 -10.85 -20.23 1.19
N SER A 49 -11.06 -18.90 1.15
CA SER A 49 -10.91 -18.11 -0.06
C SER A 49 -9.50 -18.21 -0.66
N LEU A 50 -8.46 -18.19 0.18
CA LEU A 50 -7.07 -18.30 -0.27
C LEU A 50 -6.75 -19.72 -0.76
N ARG A 51 -7.21 -20.77 -0.09
CA ARG A 51 -7.03 -22.17 -0.53
C ARG A 51 -7.68 -22.45 -1.88
N ASN A 52 -8.81 -21.79 -2.18
CA ASN A 52 -9.48 -21.92 -3.46
C ASN A 52 -8.69 -21.33 -4.65
N LEU A 53 -7.65 -20.51 -4.39
CA LEU A 53 -6.76 -20.02 -5.45
C LEU A 53 -5.84 -21.12 -6.01
N GLY A 54 -5.55 -22.17 -5.24
CA GLY A 54 -4.68 -23.28 -5.67
C GLY A 54 -3.83 -23.86 -4.53
N PRO A 55 -2.74 -24.55 -4.84
CA PRO A 55 -1.91 -25.23 -3.85
C PRO A 55 -1.09 -24.20 -3.03
N VAL A 56 -1.66 -23.71 -1.94
CA VAL A 56 -1.05 -22.80 -0.98
C VAL A 56 -1.17 -23.34 0.44
N ASP A 57 -0.16 -23.10 1.27
CA ASP A 57 -0.22 -23.35 2.71
C ASP A 57 -0.84 -22.13 3.39
N VAL A 58 -1.84 -22.31 4.27
CA VAL A 58 -2.54 -21.20 4.92
C VAL A 58 -2.54 -21.38 6.42
N VAL A 59 -1.92 -20.40 7.10
CA VAL A 59 -1.93 -20.25 8.56
C VAL A 59 -3.02 -19.26 8.95
N ILE A 60 -3.87 -19.64 9.92
CA ILE A 60 -4.89 -18.74 10.46
C ILE A 60 -4.35 -18.09 11.74
N GLY A 61 -4.40 -16.75 11.82
CA GLY A 61 -3.95 -16.03 13.00
C GLY A 61 -4.10 -14.52 12.89
N ASP A 62 -3.94 -13.85 14.03
CA ASP A 62 -3.94 -12.39 14.14
C ASP A 62 -2.49 -11.90 14.21
N ILE A 63 -2.06 -11.09 13.24
CA ILE A 63 -0.69 -10.56 13.16
C ILE A 63 -0.31 -9.73 14.40
N ALA A 64 -1.28 -9.15 15.09
CA ALA A 64 -1.05 -8.42 16.36
C ALA A 64 -0.57 -9.34 17.50
N LYS A 65 -0.60 -10.67 17.32
CA LYS A 65 -0.18 -11.65 18.31
C LYS A 65 1.17 -12.26 17.94
N ALA A 66 2.14 -12.19 18.86
CA ALA A 66 3.49 -12.69 18.65
C ALA A 66 3.54 -14.20 18.32
N ASP A 67 2.66 -15.00 18.94
CA ASP A 67 2.56 -16.43 18.66
C ASP A 67 2.13 -16.74 17.22
N THR A 68 1.38 -15.84 16.59
CA THR A 68 1.01 -15.95 15.17
C THR A 68 2.24 -15.86 14.28
N SER A 69 3.12 -14.89 14.51
CA SER A 69 4.37 -14.74 13.76
C SER A 69 5.29 -15.95 13.94
N ALA A 70 5.42 -16.44 15.16
CA ALA A 70 6.19 -17.65 15.47
C ALA A 70 5.66 -18.88 14.74
N ARG A 71 4.34 -19.10 14.73
CA ARG A 71 3.70 -20.22 13.99
C ARG A 71 3.79 -20.04 12.49
N LEU A 72 3.61 -18.83 11.99
CA LEU A 72 3.68 -18.52 10.56
C LEU A 72 5.06 -18.85 9.98
N LEU A 73 6.13 -18.57 10.74
CA LEU A 73 7.51 -18.81 10.33
C LEU A 73 8.10 -20.10 10.93
N ASN A 74 7.25 -20.95 11.53
CA ASN A 74 7.71 -22.26 11.96
C ASN A 74 8.20 -23.04 10.74
N ASP A 75 9.33 -23.74 10.85
CA ASP A 75 9.99 -24.52 9.78
C ASP A 75 10.53 -23.65 8.61
N MET A 76 10.58 -22.32 8.74
CA MET A 76 11.20 -21.42 7.77
C MET A 76 12.67 -21.16 8.15
N SER A 77 13.47 -20.82 7.13
CA SER A 77 14.91 -20.58 7.26
C SER A 77 15.42 -19.67 6.13
N GLU A 78 16.72 -19.69 5.85
CA GLU A 78 17.42 -18.89 4.84
C GLU A 78 17.00 -19.11 3.38
N ASP A 79 16.14 -20.06 3.10
CA ASP A 79 15.55 -20.30 1.76
C ASP A 79 14.13 -19.71 1.62
N CYS A 80 13.72 -18.92 2.59
CA CYS A 80 12.39 -18.29 2.66
C CYS A 80 12.49 -16.77 2.64
N ASP A 81 11.57 -16.12 1.90
CA ASP A 81 11.33 -14.69 1.98
C ASP A 81 9.97 -14.39 2.61
N VAL A 82 9.88 -13.24 3.26
CA VAL A 82 8.65 -12.73 3.86
C VAL A 82 8.24 -11.43 3.18
N ILE A 83 7.04 -11.38 2.61
CA ILE A 83 6.44 -10.14 2.09
C ILE A 83 5.29 -9.73 3.02
N HIS A 84 5.54 -8.67 3.79
CA HIS A 84 4.61 -8.18 4.81
C HIS A 84 3.74 -7.06 4.26
N THR A 85 2.52 -7.41 3.83
CA THR A 85 1.51 -6.44 3.35
C THR A 85 0.38 -6.24 4.35
N ALA A 86 0.35 -6.98 5.46
CA ALA A 86 -0.67 -6.81 6.49
C ALA A 86 -0.59 -5.44 7.13
N GLY A 87 -1.73 -4.79 7.26
CA GLY A 87 -1.86 -3.49 7.90
C GLY A 87 -3.29 -2.96 7.82
N ILE A 88 -3.64 -2.06 8.72
CA ILE A 88 -4.95 -1.43 8.77
C ILE A 88 -4.83 0.07 8.51
N ILE A 89 -5.66 0.58 7.57
CA ILE A 89 -5.72 2.01 7.20
C ILE A 89 -6.95 2.67 7.85
N HIS A 90 -8.05 1.93 7.97
CA HIS A 90 -9.32 2.41 8.52
C HIS A 90 -9.76 1.51 9.68
N PRO A 91 -9.21 1.73 10.89
CA PRO A 91 -9.52 0.92 12.06
C PRO A 91 -10.88 1.32 12.65
N LYS A 92 -11.43 0.44 13.50
CA LYS A 92 -12.59 0.77 14.34
C LYS A 92 -12.21 1.66 15.51
N THR A 93 -10.99 1.51 16.03
CA THR A 93 -10.44 2.32 17.12
C THR A 93 -9.01 2.73 16.80
N VAL A 94 -8.56 3.90 17.27
CA VAL A 94 -7.19 4.41 17.04
C VAL A 94 -6.11 3.43 17.57
N ARG A 95 -6.42 2.67 18.63
CA ARG A 95 -5.53 1.68 19.22
C ARG A 95 -5.11 0.57 18.24
N GLN A 96 -6.01 0.16 17.35
CA GLN A 96 -5.72 -0.87 16.34
C GLN A 96 -4.59 -0.47 15.37
N PHE A 97 -4.32 0.84 15.20
CA PHE A 97 -3.15 1.26 14.44
C PHE A 97 -1.85 0.76 15.07
N SER A 98 -1.70 0.89 16.40
CA SER A 98 -0.50 0.41 17.09
C SER A 98 -0.45 -1.11 17.10
N GLU A 99 -1.53 -1.76 17.51
CA GLU A 99 -1.58 -3.22 17.69
C GLU A 99 -1.28 -3.97 16.38
N ILE A 100 -1.86 -3.51 15.25
CA ILE A 100 -1.74 -4.23 13.96
C ILE A 100 -0.52 -3.75 13.18
N ASN A 101 -0.37 -2.41 13.00
CA ASN A 101 0.67 -1.90 12.12
C ASN A 101 2.05 -1.89 12.80
N THR A 102 2.12 -1.52 14.07
CA THR A 102 3.41 -1.41 14.79
C THR A 102 3.79 -2.74 15.43
N ASP A 103 2.97 -3.23 16.36
CA ASP A 103 3.31 -4.42 17.15
C ASP A 103 3.31 -5.66 16.28
N GLY A 104 2.32 -5.79 15.35
CA GLY A 104 2.27 -6.90 14.38
C GLY A 104 3.49 -6.93 13.46
N THR A 105 3.97 -5.77 12.99
CA THR A 105 5.20 -5.70 12.17
C THR A 105 6.43 -6.05 13.01
N ARG A 106 6.52 -5.55 14.25
CA ARG A 106 7.61 -5.86 15.19
C ARG A 106 7.69 -7.37 15.44
N HIS A 107 6.60 -8.00 15.83
CA HIS A 107 6.54 -9.44 16.09
C HIS A 107 6.99 -10.27 14.89
N LEU A 108 6.59 -9.85 13.67
CA LEU A 108 6.99 -10.56 12.46
C LEU A 108 8.47 -10.36 12.13
N ALA A 109 9.01 -9.15 12.31
CA ALA A 109 10.41 -8.84 12.04
C ALA A 109 11.33 -9.56 13.04
N GLU A 110 10.98 -9.57 14.33
CA GLU A 110 11.70 -10.33 15.35
C GLU A 110 11.67 -11.83 15.06
N ALA A 111 10.52 -12.40 14.72
CA ALA A 111 10.42 -13.80 14.34
C ALA A 111 11.21 -14.14 13.07
N ALA A 112 11.25 -13.22 12.09
CA ALA A 112 12.04 -13.38 10.87
C ALA A 112 13.55 -13.37 11.17
N LEU A 113 13.99 -12.48 12.06
CA LEU A 113 15.39 -12.44 12.54
C LEU A 113 15.77 -13.75 13.26
N ASP A 114 14.94 -14.19 14.20
CA ASP A 114 15.18 -15.42 14.98
C ASP A 114 15.27 -16.68 14.12
N ARG A 115 14.54 -16.72 12.99
CA ARG A 115 14.52 -17.82 12.04
C ARG A 115 15.59 -17.74 10.96
N GLY A 116 16.34 -16.64 10.90
CA GLY A 116 17.32 -16.42 9.84
C GLY A 116 16.70 -16.38 8.45
N ILE A 117 15.53 -15.75 8.31
CA ILE A 117 14.85 -15.59 7.02
C ILE A 117 15.76 -14.86 6.03
N ARG A 118 15.78 -15.31 4.77
CA ARG A 118 16.66 -14.76 3.72
C ARG A 118 16.40 -13.27 3.50
N ARG A 119 15.14 -12.86 3.35
CA ARG A 119 14.73 -11.46 3.20
C ARG A 119 13.32 -11.20 3.70
N MET A 120 13.13 -10.04 4.31
CA MET A 120 11.81 -9.49 4.61
C MET A 120 11.56 -8.22 3.80
N VAL A 121 10.46 -8.15 3.05
CA VAL A 121 9.97 -6.91 2.42
C VAL A 121 8.81 -6.38 3.23
N HIS A 122 8.98 -5.22 3.87
CA HIS A 122 7.92 -4.54 4.60
C HIS A 122 7.23 -3.50 3.71
N VAL A 123 5.93 -3.65 3.47
CA VAL A 123 5.14 -2.64 2.77
C VAL A 123 4.65 -1.59 3.75
N SER A 124 5.26 -0.40 3.65
CA SER A 124 4.93 0.78 4.43
C SER A 124 3.91 1.68 3.70
N SER A 125 4.13 2.99 3.69
CA SER A 125 3.27 4.01 3.06
C SER A 125 4.04 5.33 2.93
N ASN A 126 3.43 6.34 2.27
CA ASN A 126 3.87 7.73 2.36
C ASN A 126 3.57 8.39 3.72
N SER A 127 2.60 7.88 4.46
CA SER A 127 2.07 8.52 5.68
C SER A 127 3.09 8.71 6.83
N PRO A 128 4.17 7.91 6.98
CA PRO A 128 5.28 8.22 7.88
C PRO A 128 5.95 9.57 7.62
N PHE A 129 5.87 10.08 6.40
CA PHE A 129 6.53 11.31 5.96
C PHE A 129 5.54 12.48 5.84
N GLY A 130 4.24 12.21 5.99
CA GLY A 130 3.16 13.21 5.94
C GLY A 130 2.90 13.75 4.55
N ASN A 131 3.02 15.05 4.39
CA ASN A 131 2.82 15.75 3.12
C ASN A 131 4.03 16.63 2.78
N ASN A 132 4.22 16.90 1.49
CA ASN A 132 5.30 17.77 1.05
C ASN A 132 5.11 19.20 1.58
N PRO A 133 6.17 19.86 2.07
CA PRO A 133 6.07 21.22 2.64
C PRO A 133 5.55 22.26 1.64
N LYS A 134 5.93 22.14 0.36
CA LYS A 134 5.48 23.01 -0.73
C LYS A 134 4.82 22.20 -1.84
N PRO A 135 3.88 22.77 -2.60
CA PRO A 135 3.24 22.09 -3.73
C PRO A 135 4.21 21.60 -4.81
N SER A 136 5.37 22.21 -4.96
CA SER A 136 6.42 21.82 -5.91
C SER A 136 7.34 20.71 -5.41
N ASP A 137 7.36 20.45 -4.10
CA ASP A 137 8.28 19.49 -3.49
C ASP A 137 7.92 18.05 -3.81
N THR A 138 8.91 17.15 -3.66
CA THR A 138 8.77 15.70 -3.82
C THR A 138 9.54 15.03 -2.70
N PHE A 139 8.99 13.98 -2.11
CA PHE A 139 9.72 13.16 -1.13
C PHE A 139 10.91 12.48 -1.81
N ARG A 140 12.09 12.64 -1.23
CA ARG A 140 13.33 12.00 -1.67
C ARG A 140 13.45 10.62 -1.03
N ALA A 141 14.38 9.81 -1.51
CA ALA A 141 14.64 8.47 -0.96
C ALA A 141 14.97 8.50 0.54
N ILE A 142 15.78 9.50 0.97
CA ILE A 142 16.09 9.77 2.37
C ILE A 142 15.33 11.03 2.77
N GLU A 143 14.27 10.85 3.53
CA GLU A 143 13.40 11.90 4.02
C GLU A 143 13.21 11.75 5.54
N PRO A 144 13.22 12.84 6.32
CA PRO A 144 12.92 12.75 7.76
C PRO A 144 11.48 12.36 7.99
N TYR A 145 11.24 11.54 9.00
CA TYR A 145 9.89 11.20 9.41
C TYR A 145 9.12 12.42 9.92
N HIS A 146 7.93 12.61 9.37
CA HIS A 146 6.98 13.63 9.80
C HIS A 146 5.55 13.05 9.72
N PRO A 147 5.21 12.09 10.61
CA PRO A 147 4.03 11.25 10.44
C PRO A 147 2.72 12.03 10.47
N TYR A 148 1.84 11.73 9.51
CA TYR A 148 0.50 12.28 9.46
C TYR A 148 -0.44 11.46 10.37
N LEU A 149 -0.83 12.03 11.50
CA LEU A 149 -1.75 11.47 12.48
C LEU A 149 -1.42 10.02 12.93
N GLY A 150 -2.44 9.30 13.43
CA GLY A 150 -2.29 7.97 14.01
C GLY A 150 -1.78 6.91 13.04
N TYR A 151 -2.31 6.87 11.82
CA TYR A 151 -1.86 5.94 10.79
C TYR A 151 -0.39 6.16 10.42
N GLY A 152 -0.02 7.41 10.08
CA GLY A 152 1.36 7.75 9.74
C GLY A 152 2.33 7.40 10.87
N ARG A 153 1.95 7.70 12.13
CA ARG A 153 2.76 7.34 13.30
C ARG A 153 2.93 5.83 13.44
N SER A 154 1.88 5.05 13.25
CA SER A 154 1.96 3.59 13.37
C SER A 154 2.85 2.97 12.31
N LYS A 155 2.79 3.46 11.08
CA LYS A 155 3.67 3.00 9.99
C LYS A 155 5.12 3.45 10.17
N MET A 156 5.35 4.66 10.70
CA MET A 156 6.70 5.11 11.09
C MET A 156 7.31 4.18 12.14
N LEU A 157 6.56 3.87 13.21
CA LEU A 157 7.05 2.98 14.27
C LEU A 157 7.27 1.55 13.76
N ALA A 158 6.48 1.10 12.76
CA ALA A 158 6.70 -0.18 12.09
C ALA A 158 8.01 -0.17 11.27
N GLU A 159 8.28 0.89 10.49
CA GLU A 159 9.58 1.02 9.79
C GLU A 159 10.75 0.99 10.77
N LEU A 160 10.66 1.72 11.88
CA LEU A 160 11.71 1.74 12.91
C LEU A 160 11.92 0.35 13.54
N ALA A 161 10.85 -0.40 13.83
CA ALA A 161 10.97 -1.76 14.34
C ALA A 161 11.67 -2.72 13.36
N VAL A 162 11.38 -2.58 12.06
CA VAL A 162 12.10 -3.35 11.02
C VAL A 162 13.57 -2.95 10.96
N LEU A 163 13.90 -1.65 11.01
CA LEU A 163 15.28 -1.16 10.99
C LEU A 163 16.08 -1.58 12.23
N GLU A 164 15.45 -1.61 13.41
CA GLU A 164 16.05 -2.19 14.63
C GLU A 164 16.47 -3.65 14.44
N CYS A 165 15.64 -4.46 13.75
CA CYS A 165 16.00 -5.84 13.42
C CYS A 165 17.09 -5.92 12.34
N VAL A 166 17.12 -4.96 11.40
CA VAL A 166 18.21 -4.87 10.39
C VAL A 166 19.57 -4.63 11.05
N GLU A 167 19.63 -3.78 12.06
CA GLU A 167 20.84 -3.54 12.85
C GLU A 167 21.30 -4.80 13.59
N GLN A 168 20.38 -5.70 13.95
CA GLN A 168 20.64 -6.97 14.60
C GLN A 168 20.96 -8.12 13.62
N GLY A 169 20.87 -7.88 12.29
CA GLY A 169 21.27 -8.84 11.27
C GLY A 169 20.20 -9.28 10.29
N LEU A 170 18.92 -8.92 10.50
CA LEU A 170 17.86 -9.21 9.53
C LEU A 170 18.17 -8.57 8.18
N ASP A 171 18.02 -9.31 7.09
CA ASP A 171 17.94 -8.70 5.76
C ASP A 171 16.51 -8.25 5.49
N ALA A 172 16.25 -6.95 5.62
CA ALA A 172 14.95 -6.40 5.33
C ALA A 172 15.04 -5.11 4.50
N THR A 173 14.00 -4.88 3.69
CA THR A 173 13.82 -3.68 2.87
C THR A 173 12.39 -3.14 3.03
N ILE A 174 12.20 -1.86 2.78
CA ILE A 174 10.93 -1.16 2.98
C ILE A 174 10.44 -0.63 1.63
N VAL A 175 9.21 -0.97 1.25
CA VAL A 175 8.51 -0.43 0.10
C VAL A 175 7.48 0.60 0.57
N ARG A 176 7.50 1.80 0.01
CA ARG A 176 6.68 2.95 0.40
C ARG A 176 5.74 3.36 -0.74
N PRO A 177 4.59 2.67 -0.91
CA PRO A 177 3.61 3.09 -1.91
C PRO A 177 2.87 4.34 -1.45
N PRO A 178 2.56 5.26 -2.39
CA PRO A 178 1.54 6.30 -2.20
C PRO A 178 0.13 5.71 -2.40
N TRP A 179 -0.82 6.51 -2.90
CA TRP A 179 -2.16 6.02 -3.22
C TRP A 179 -2.10 5.04 -4.41
N PHE A 180 -2.38 3.76 -4.18
CA PHE A 180 -2.46 2.77 -5.25
C PHE A 180 -3.91 2.46 -5.67
N TYR A 181 -4.06 1.98 -6.91
CA TYR A 181 -5.34 1.70 -7.56
C TYR A 181 -5.19 0.47 -8.47
N GLY A 182 -6.32 -0.17 -8.84
CA GLY A 182 -6.28 -1.37 -9.69
C GLY A 182 -7.24 -2.46 -9.21
N PRO A 183 -7.22 -3.63 -9.85
CA PRO A 183 -8.00 -4.81 -9.46
C PRO A 183 -7.91 -5.17 -7.99
N PHE A 184 -8.90 -5.91 -7.49
CA PHE A 184 -9.08 -6.29 -6.08
C PHE A 184 -9.34 -5.12 -5.13
N GLN A 185 -9.68 -3.95 -5.67
CA GLN A 185 -9.89 -2.72 -4.92
C GLN A 185 -11.04 -2.82 -3.91
N PRO A 186 -10.91 -2.14 -2.76
CA PRO A 186 -11.97 -2.09 -1.74
C PRO A 186 -13.13 -1.18 -2.19
N PRO A 187 -14.31 -1.32 -1.55
CA PRO A 187 -15.51 -0.52 -1.90
C PRO A 187 -15.30 0.99 -1.95
N ARG A 188 -14.36 1.53 -1.16
CA ARG A 188 -14.04 2.97 -1.17
C ARG A 188 -13.53 3.47 -2.53
N GLN A 189 -12.79 2.64 -3.25
CA GLN A 189 -12.29 2.98 -4.58
C GLN A 189 -13.42 2.96 -5.61
N THR A 190 -14.34 2.02 -5.52
CA THR A 190 -15.56 2.01 -6.34
C THR A 190 -16.43 3.25 -6.05
N THR A 191 -16.51 3.68 -4.79
CA THR A 191 -17.17 4.93 -4.42
C THR A 191 -16.52 6.15 -5.08
N PHE A 192 -15.20 6.18 -5.18
CA PHE A 192 -14.48 7.24 -5.91
C PHE A 192 -14.92 7.32 -7.38
N PHE A 193 -14.99 6.20 -8.08
CA PHE A 193 -15.49 6.15 -9.47
C PHE A 193 -16.92 6.66 -9.58
N ARG A 194 -17.83 6.23 -8.70
CA ARG A 194 -19.22 6.71 -8.66
C ARG A 194 -19.31 8.21 -8.43
N MET A 195 -18.50 8.75 -7.53
CA MET A 195 -18.48 10.19 -7.26
C MET A 195 -17.97 11.00 -8.47
N VAL A 196 -16.92 10.52 -9.16
CA VAL A 196 -16.44 11.15 -10.38
C VAL A 196 -17.48 11.08 -11.48
N ARG A 197 -18.09 9.89 -11.71
CA ARG A 197 -19.16 9.70 -12.68
C ARG A 197 -20.34 10.65 -12.46
N ALA A 198 -20.74 10.85 -11.22
CA ALA A 198 -21.85 11.74 -10.85
C ALA A 198 -21.44 13.23 -10.78
N GLY A 199 -20.21 13.61 -11.13
CA GLY A 199 -19.71 14.98 -11.01
C GLY A 199 -19.61 15.50 -9.58
N ARG A 200 -19.65 14.61 -8.57
CA ARG A 200 -19.75 14.96 -7.13
C ARG A 200 -18.46 14.73 -6.35
N PHE A 201 -17.36 14.35 -7.03
CA PHE A 201 -16.09 14.22 -6.32
C PHE A 201 -15.62 15.60 -5.84
N PRO A 202 -15.41 15.81 -4.52
CA PRO A 202 -15.05 17.12 -4.00
C PRO A 202 -13.58 17.44 -4.33
N VAL A 203 -13.36 18.47 -5.15
CA VAL A 203 -12.02 19.04 -5.35
C VAL A 203 -11.82 20.14 -4.31
N VAL A 204 -10.85 20.01 -3.43
CA VAL A 204 -10.51 21.00 -2.41
C VAL A 204 -9.51 22.01 -2.98
N GLY A 205 -9.80 23.30 -2.85
CA GLY A 205 -9.00 24.38 -3.42
C GLY A 205 -9.09 24.45 -4.95
N ASP A 206 -7.96 24.68 -5.60
CA ASP A 206 -7.83 24.78 -7.06
C ASP A 206 -7.62 23.42 -7.74
N GLY A 207 -7.35 22.36 -6.97
CA GLY A 207 -7.08 21.03 -7.48
C GLY A 207 -5.69 20.85 -8.08
N LEU A 208 -4.77 21.80 -7.86
CA LEU A 208 -3.39 21.75 -8.35
C LEU A 208 -2.43 21.01 -7.41
N GLN A 209 -2.87 20.65 -6.20
CA GLN A 209 -2.08 19.80 -5.31
C GLN A 209 -1.79 18.45 -5.98
N ARG A 210 -0.55 17.99 -5.84
CA ARG A 210 -0.05 16.80 -6.57
C ARG A 210 -0.15 15.53 -5.73
N ARG A 211 -0.47 14.42 -6.40
CA ARG A 211 -0.51 13.09 -5.83
C ARG A 211 0.33 12.13 -6.67
N SER A 212 1.28 11.47 -6.05
CA SER A 212 1.80 10.24 -6.65
C SER A 212 0.77 9.14 -6.53
N MET A 213 0.62 8.40 -7.61
CA MET A 213 -0.27 7.24 -7.74
C MET A 213 0.58 6.04 -8.09
N VAL A 214 0.06 4.83 -7.93
CA VAL A 214 0.67 3.63 -8.47
C VAL A 214 -0.37 2.58 -8.84
N TYR A 215 -0.30 2.06 -10.05
CA TYR A 215 -1.13 0.92 -10.45
C TYR A 215 -0.68 -0.35 -9.69
N VAL A 216 -1.63 -1.17 -9.27
CA VAL A 216 -1.35 -2.30 -8.35
C VAL A 216 -0.32 -3.29 -8.90
N ASP A 217 -0.32 -3.57 -10.22
CA ASP A 217 0.69 -4.47 -10.80
C ASP A 217 2.09 -3.82 -10.82
N ASN A 218 2.19 -2.52 -11.10
CA ASN A 218 3.45 -1.78 -10.97
C ASN A 218 3.96 -1.85 -9.51
N LEU A 219 3.06 -1.75 -8.53
CA LEU A 219 3.42 -1.88 -7.13
C LEU A 219 3.93 -3.28 -6.81
N VAL A 220 3.27 -4.32 -7.30
CA VAL A 220 3.73 -5.72 -7.18
C VAL A 220 5.12 -5.89 -7.79
N ASP A 221 5.35 -5.34 -9.00
CA ASP A 221 6.67 -5.38 -9.65
C ASP A 221 7.74 -4.70 -8.80
N GLY A 222 7.43 -3.57 -8.16
CA GLY A 222 8.32 -2.88 -7.23
C GLY A 222 8.61 -3.67 -5.95
N VAL A 223 7.62 -4.36 -5.39
CA VAL A 223 7.77 -5.25 -4.23
C VAL A 223 8.70 -6.42 -4.57
N LEU A 224 8.48 -7.08 -5.70
CA LEU A 224 9.30 -8.22 -6.14
C LEU A 224 10.72 -7.77 -6.55
N ALA A 225 10.87 -6.57 -7.11
CA ALA A 225 12.18 -6.01 -7.37
C ALA A 225 12.96 -5.76 -6.08
N ALA A 226 12.31 -5.22 -5.04
CA ALA A 226 12.92 -5.01 -3.72
C ALA A 226 13.27 -6.34 -3.02
N GLU A 227 12.42 -7.38 -3.17
CA GLU A 227 12.68 -8.74 -2.68
C GLU A 227 13.99 -9.31 -3.24
N LEU A 228 14.19 -9.19 -4.56
CA LEU A 228 15.24 -9.89 -5.27
C LEU A 228 16.54 -9.06 -5.48
N THR A 229 16.60 -7.81 -5.01
CA THR A 229 17.78 -6.95 -5.17
C THR A 229 18.71 -7.04 -3.94
N PRO A 230 19.91 -7.63 -4.03
CA PRO A 230 20.80 -7.82 -2.89
C PRO A 230 21.11 -6.53 -2.12
N GLY A 231 21.37 -5.43 -2.83
CA GLY A 231 21.70 -4.13 -2.25
C GLY A 231 20.56 -3.37 -1.58
N ALA A 232 19.35 -3.95 -1.47
CA ALA A 232 18.16 -3.29 -0.91
C ALA A 232 18.10 -3.36 0.63
N ARG A 233 18.94 -4.14 1.30
CA ARG A 233 18.95 -4.28 2.77
C ARG A 233 19.03 -2.91 3.47
N GLY A 234 18.16 -2.69 4.44
CA GLY A 234 18.12 -1.49 5.29
C GLY A 234 17.62 -0.22 4.59
N LYS A 235 17.18 -0.32 3.34
CA LYS A 235 16.74 0.84 2.55
C LYS A 235 15.22 0.89 2.41
N GLY A 236 14.70 2.11 2.17
CA GLY A 236 13.30 2.36 1.86
C GLY A 236 13.14 2.95 0.46
N TYR A 237 12.21 2.39 -0.32
CA TYR A 237 11.99 2.73 -1.72
C TYR A 237 10.58 3.24 -1.97
N TRP A 238 10.48 4.40 -2.65
CA TRP A 238 9.22 4.88 -3.19
C TRP A 238 8.83 4.07 -4.43
N ILE A 239 7.67 3.45 -4.42
CA ILE A 239 7.14 2.72 -5.57
C ILE A 239 5.87 3.43 -6.03
N ALA A 240 6.00 4.18 -7.12
CA ALA A 240 4.94 5.03 -7.69
C ALA A 240 5.03 5.05 -9.21
N ASP A 241 4.03 5.66 -9.85
CA ASP A 241 4.08 5.99 -11.29
C ASP A 241 5.23 6.98 -11.56
N ARG A 242 5.62 7.13 -12.83
CA ARG A 242 6.77 7.96 -13.26
C ARG A 242 6.70 9.41 -12.78
N ARG A 243 5.51 9.94 -12.55
CA ARG A 243 5.28 11.30 -12.07
C ARG A 243 4.08 11.37 -11.12
N ALA A 244 4.04 12.45 -10.36
CA ALA A 244 2.83 12.81 -9.63
C ALA A 244 1.84 13.53 -10.56
N TYR A 245 0.54 13.41 -10.26
CA TYR A 245 -0.58 14.00 -10.98
C TYR A 245 -1.27 15.06 -10.11
N THR A 246 -1.83 16.10 -10.70
CA THR A 246 -2.73 16.99 -9.96
C THR A 246 -4.06 16.29 -9.68
N ILE A 247 -4.79 16.75 -8.66
CA ILE A 247 -6.14 16.22 -8.39
C ILE A 247 -7.06 16.42 -9.60
N ASN A 248 -6.96 17.58 -10.29
CA ASN A 248 -7.71 17.82 -11.51
C ASN A 248 -7.38 16.77 -12.58
N GLU A 249 -6.08 16.50 -12.86
CA GLU A 249 -5.68 15.45 -13.83
C GLU A 249 -6.21 14.07 -13.46
N ILE A 250 -6.22 13.71 -12.15
CA ILE A 250 -6.74 12.43 -11.70
C ILE A 250 -8.24 12.33 -12.00
N VAL A 251 -9.02 13.35 -11.62
CA VAL A 251 -10.48 13.38 -11.82
C VAL A 251 -10.82 13.37 -13.32
N GLU A 252 -10.16 14.18 -14.14
CA GLU A 252 -10.33 14.22 -15.59
C GLU A 252 -9.98 12.88 -16.24
N THR A 253 -8.87 12.26 -15.82
CA THR A 253 -8.43 10.96 -16.35
C THR A 253 -9.42 9.85 -16.01
N VAL A 254 -9.95 9.84 -14.78
CA VAL A 254 -11.00 8.88 -14.37
C VAL A 254 -12.30 9.13 -15.14
N GLY A 255 -12.71 10.39 -15.30
CA GLY A 255 -13.89 10.74 -16.10
C GLY A 255 -13.78 10.26 -17.54
N ARG A 256 -12.65 10.51 -18.19
CA ARG A 256 -12.36 10.01 -19.55
C ARG A 256 -12.37 8.48 -19.60
N ALA A 257 -11.71 7.81 -18.65
CA ALA A 257 -11.68 6.36 -18.60
C ALA A 257 -13.08 5.75 -18.43
N LEU A 258 -13.94 6.34 -17.57
CA LEU A 258 -15.34 5.94 -17.43
C LEU A 258 -16.11 6.11 -18.74
N THR A 259 -15.97 7.24 -19.42
CA THR A 259 -16.62 7.50 -20.72
C THR A 259 -16.22 6.48 -21.78
N ASP A 260 -14.92 6.18 -21.88
CA ASP A 260 -14.38 5.22 -22.84
C ASP A 260 -14.78 3.77 -22.54
N GLU A 261 -15.13 3.45 -21.29
CA GLU A 261 -15.72 2.16 -20.89
C GLU A 261 -17.26 2.17 -20.91
N GLY A 262 -17.89 3.20 -21.52
CA GLY A 262 -19.33 3.27 -21.80
C GLY A 262 -20.19 3.86 -20.67
N PHE A 263 -19.60 4.50 -19.69
CA PHE A 263 -20.35 5.16 -18.60
C PHE A 263 -20.49 6.65 -18.86
N PRO A 264 -21.74 7.21 -18.89
CA PRO A 264 -21.93 8.65 -18.96
C PRO A 264 -21.38 9.33 -17.70
N VAL A 265 -20.67 10.44 -17.87
CA VAL A 265 -20.03 11.20 -16.79
C VAL A 265 -20.60 12.61 -16.76
N GLU A 266 -21.10 13.01 -15.59
CA GLU A 266 -21.61 14.36 -15.35
C GLU A 266 -20.44 15.36 -15.16
N PRO A 267 -20.60 16.61 -15.59
CA PRO A 267 -19.58 17.63 -15.35
C PRO A 267 -19.26 17.81 -13.86
N PRO A 268 -17.98 18.04 -13.49
CA PRO A 268 -17.60 18.26 -12.10
C PRO A 268 -18.34 19.47 -11.49
N SER A 269 -19.06 19.24 -10.40
CA SER A 269 -19.94 20.26 -9.77
C SER A 269 -19.51 20.66 -8.36
N THR A 270 -18.61 19.89 -7.70
CA THR A 270 -18.31 20.09 -6.29
C THR A 270 -16.88 20.60 -6.10
N ARG A 271 -16.77 21.89 -5.75
CA ARG A 271 -15.50 22.49 -5.27
C ARG A 271 -15.66 22.94 -3.82
N LEU A 272 -14.71 22.59 -2.98
CA LEU A 272 -14.65 23.01 -1.59
C LEU A 272 -13.51 24.02 -1.41
N PRO A 273 -13.69 25.07 -0.61
CA PRO A 273 -12.60 25.99 -0.31
C PRO A 273 -11.46 25.27 0.45
N ASP A 274 -10.22 25.71 0.30
CA ASP A 274 -9.05 25.11 0.95
C ASP A 274 -9.17 24.99 2.47
N ILE A 275 -9.88 25.93 3.09
CA ILE A 275 -10.16 25.90 4.54
C ILE A 275 -10.92 24.63 4.96
N ALA A 276 -11.71 24.01 4.08
CA ALA A 276 -12.47 22.79 4.41
C ALA A 276 -11.51 21.63 4.77
N GLY A 277 -10.42 21.46 4.04
CA GLY A 277 -9.38 20.46 4.36
C GLY A 277 -8.70 20.74 5.69
N ARG A 278 -8.39 22.01 6.00
CA ARG A 278 -7.77 22.40 7.28
C ARG A 278 -8.69 22.16 8.48
N VAL A 279 -9.97 22.49 8.33
CA VAL A 279 -10.98 22.25 9.38
C VAL A 279 -11.17 20.75 9.60
N ALA A 280 -11.26 19.96 8.53
CA ALA A 280 -11.37 18.50 8.62
C ALA A 280 -10.14 17.89 9.31
N GLU A 281 -8.92 18.34 9.00
CA GLU A 281 -7.69 17.88 9.67
C GLU A 281 -7.70 18.19 11.17
N LEU A 282 -8.10 19.40 11.55
CA LEU A 282 -8.18 19.77 12.98
C LEU A 282 -9.21 18.94 13.73
N ALA A 283 -10.38 18.70 13.12
CA ALA A 283 -11.44 17.87 13.69
C ALA A 283 -10.98 16.40 13.81
N ASP A 284 -10.36 15.85 12.78
CA ASP A 284 -9.82 14.49 12.80
C ASP A 284 -8.74 14.35 13.89
N ARG A 285 -7.83 15.32 13.99
CA ARG A 285 -6.79 15.35 15.04
C ARG A 285 -7.39 15.35 16.45
N ALA A 286 -8.45 16.13 16.67
CA ALA A 286 -9.15 16.18 17.95
C ALA A 286 -9.84 14.85 18.26
N LEU A 287 -10.54 14.25 17.32
CA LEU A 287 -11.21 12.96 17.46
C LEU A 287 -10.21 11.83 17.72
N GLN A 288 -9.10 11.77 17.00
CA GLN A 288 -8.08 10.75 17.21
C GLN A 288 -7.42 10.85 18.61
N ARG A 289 -7.27 12.07 19.16
CA ARG A 289 -6.82 12.24 20.56
C ARG A 289 -7.82 11.66 21.57
N MET A 290 -9.11 11.62 21.24
CA MET A 290 -10.15 10.98 22.03
C MET A 290 -10.31 9.48 21.71
N GLY A 291 -9.45 8.90 20.88
CA GLY A 291 -9.51 7.48 20.51
C GLY A 291 -10.50 7.14 19.40
N VAL A 292 -11.13 8.15 18.78
CA VAL A 292 -12.14 7.99 17.72
C VAL A 292 -11.51 8.24 16.36
N TYR A 293 -11.73 7.33 15.40
CA TYR A 293 -11.31 7.48 14.02
C TYR A 293 -12.53 7.69 13.10
N GLN A 294 -12.46 8.72 12.24
CA GLN A 294 -13.50 9.05 11.25
C GLN A 294 -12.88 9.16 9.86
N GLN A 295 -13.13 8.14 9.02
CA GLN A 295 -12.52 8.00 7.69
C GLN A 295 -12.78 9.23 6.80
N GLN A 296 -14.01 9.75 6.76
CA GLN A 296 -14.38 10.87 5.89
C GLN A 296 -13.62 12.15 6.24
N LEU A 297 -13.46 12.43 7.53
CA LEU A 297 -12.68 13.59 8.01
C LEU A 297 -11.20 13.41 7.69
N HIS A 298 -10.66 12.21 7.91
CA HIS A 298 -9.27 11.89 7.61
C HIS A 298 -8.96 12.13 6.12
N VAL A 299 -9.77 11.53 5.23
CA VAL A 299 -9.59 11.68 3.78
C VAL A 299 -9.74 13.14 3.36
N LEU A 300 -10.77 13.86 3.84
CA LEU A 300 -10.96 15.27 3.50
C LEU A 300 -9.81 16.15 3.98
N GLY A 301 -9.23 15.85 5.16
CA GLY A 301 -8.08 16.55 5.72
C GLY A 301 -6.79 16.37 4.89
N GLU A 302 -6.70 15.29 4.12
CA GLU A 302 -5.57 15.07 3.20
C GLU A 302 -5.78 15.68 1.81
N MET A 303 -7.04 15.96 1.39
CA MET A 303 -7.34 16.30 -0.01
C MET A 303 -6.72 17.59 -0.49
N ASN A 304 -6.38 18.52 0.39
CA ASN A 304 -5.71 19.78 0.03
C ASN A 304 -4.16 19.70 0.11
N LYS A 305 -3.58 18.52 0.34
CA LYS A 305 -2.13 18.34 0.51
C LYS A 305 -1.48 17.83 -0.76
N THR A 306 -0.23 18.18 -0.98
CA THR A 306 0.64 17.52 -1.97
C THR A 306 1.33 16.33 -1.30
N ILE A 307 1.29 15.18 -1.98
CA ILE A 307 2.00 13.95 -1.62
C ILE A 307 2.61 13.41 -2.91
N ALA A 308 3.78 13.87 -3.23
CA ALA A 308 4.53 13.51 -4.43
C ALA A 308 5.85 12.84 -4.02
N CYS A 309 6.21 11.75 -4.69
CA CYS A 309 7.38 10.94 -4.40
C CYS A 309 8.32 10.91 -5.60
N ASP A 310 9.63 10.91 -5.35
CA ASP A 310 10.67 10.70 -6.35
C ASP A 310 11.06 9.22 -6.37
N ILE A 311 10.92 8.57 -7.52
CA ILE A 311 11.23 7.15 -7.72
C ILE A 311 12.62 6.91 -8.33
N SER A 312 13.43 7.94 -8.52
CA SER A 312 14.73 7.83 -9.21
C SER A 312 15.67 6.79 -8.59
N VAL A 313 15.69 6.70 -7.26
CA VAL A 313 16.48 5.69 -6.55
C VAL A 313 15.92 4.29 -6.74
N SER A 314 14.59 4.14 -6.77
CA SER A 314 13.94 2.85 -7.06
C SER A 314 14.24 2.39 -8.49
N GLN A 315 14.28 3.31 -9.45
CA GLN A 315 14.68 3.01 -10.82
C GLN A 315 16.15 2.61 -10.90
N ALA A 316 17.03 3.37 -10.28
CA ALA A 316 18.47 3.13 -10.33
C ALA A 316 18.92 1.85 -9.62
N GLU A 317 18.40 1.59 -8.42
CA GLU A 317 18.85 0.49 -7.57
C GLU A 317 18.04 -0.80 -7.76
N LEU A 318 16.72 -0.70 -7.93
CA LEU A 318 15.86 -1.86 -8.11
C LEU A 318 15.58 -2.19 -9.57
N GLY A 319 15.94 -1.30 -10.51
CA GLY A 319 15.51 -1.41 -11.91
C GLY A 319 13.98 -1.33 -12.05
N TYR A 320 13.32 -0.58 -11.14
CA TYR A 320 11.87 -0.41 -11.14
C TYR A 320 11.42 0.50 -12.29
N GLU A 321 10.59 -0.02 -13.18
CA GLU A 321 10.04 0.72 -14.31
C GLU A 321 8.51 0.54 -14.36
N PRO A 322 7.72 1.52 -13.87
CA PRO A 322 6.27 1.43 -13.94
C PRO A 322 5.81 1.46 -15.41
N SER A 323 5.20 0.37 -15.85
CA SER A 323 4.79 0.15 -17.24
C SER A 323 3.36 0.58 -17.55
N ILE A 324 2.50 0.63 -16.51
CA ILE A 324 1.08 1.00 -16.64
C ILE A 324 0.90 2.40 -16.11
N GLU A 325 0.49 3.31 -16.99
CA GLU A 325 0.20 4.70 -16.65
C GLU A 325 -1.24 4.89 -16.14
N LEU A 326 -1.51 6.05 -15.53
CA LEU A 326 -2.76 6.37 -14.84
C LEU A 326 -4.01 6.06 -15.68
N TYR A 327 -4.06 6.49 -16.93
CA TYR A 327 -5.23 6.30 -17.78
C TYR A 327 -5.53 4.82 -18.04
N GLU A 328 -4.54 4.06 -18.50
CA GLU A 328 -4.71 2.62 -18.77
C GLU A 328 -5.01 1.84 -17.48
N GLY A 329 -4.34 2.18 -16.37
CA GLY A 329 -4.61 1.55 -15.07
C GLY A 329 -6.03 1.85 -14.56
N MET A 330 -6.55 3.06 -14.77
CA MET A 330 -7.94 3.39 -14.43
C MET A 330 -8.94 2.62 -15.28
N ARG A 331 -8.70 2.49 -16.59
CA ARG A 331 -9.53 1.65 -17.47
C ARG A 331 -9.56 0.20 -17.01
N ARG A 332 -8.40 -0.40 -16.69
CA ARG A 332 -8.32 -1.77 -16.14
C ARG A 332 -9.08 -1.91 -14.83
N SER A 333 -8.99 -0.90 -13.96
CA SER A 333 -9.73 -0.87 -12.70
C SER A 333 -11.25 -0.86 -12.90
N ILE A 334 -11.72 -0.04 -13.86
CA ILE A 334 -13.14 0.08 -14.21
C ILE A 334 -13.65 -1.25 -14.81
N ARG A 335 -12.93 -1.83 -15.77
CA ARG A 335 -13.29 -3.13 -16.36
C ARG A 335 -13.38 -4.22 -15.30
N TRP A 336 -12.39 -4.29 -14.40
CA TRP A 336 -12.42 -5.24 -13.30
C TRP A 336 -13.67 -5.05 -12.43
N CYS A 337 -14.07 -3.81 -12.12
CA CYS A 337 -15.31 -3.56 -11.39
C CYS A 337 -16.54 -4.13 -12.12
N VAL A 338 -16.63 -3.91 -13.42
CA VAL A 338 -17.71 -4.43 -14.26
C VAL A 338 -17.72 -5.97 -14.26
N GLU A 339 -16.58 -6.61 -14.43
CA GLU A 339 -16.42 -8.06 -14.38
C GLU A 339 -16.83 -8.65 -13.03
N GLN A 340 -16.63 -7.91 -11.94
CA GLN A 340 -17.08 -8.30 -10.59
C GLN A 340 -18.54 -7.95 -10.31
N GLY A 341 -19.29 -7.38 -11.25
CA GLY A 341 -20.67 -6.96 -11.07
C GLY A 341 -20.84 -5.78 -10.11
N LEU A 342 -19.80 -4.96 -9.93
CA LEU A 342 -19.85 -3.78 -9.06
C LEU A 342 -20.48 -2.61 -9.81
N GLU A 343 -21.41 -1.92 -9.15
CA GLU A 343 -21.99 -0.68 -9.70
C GLU A 343 -20.97 0.47 -9.65
N LEU A 344 -20.85 1.18 -10.79
CA LEU A 344 -19.97 2.34 -10.98
C LEU A 344 -20.75 3.61 -11.21
#